data_dd5b5964b5c481165b0b10b91bdfed7e
#
_entry.id   dd5b5964b5c481165b0b10b91bdfed7e
#
_cell.length_a   1.000
_cell.length_b   1.000
_cell.length_c   1.000
_cell.angle_alpha   90.00
_cell.angle_beta   90.00
_cell.angle_gamma   90.00
#
_symmetry.space_group_name_H-M   'P 1'
#
loop_
_entity.id
_entity.type
_entity.pdbx_description
1 polymer ?
#
loop_
_entity_poly.entity_id
_entity_poly.type
_entity_poly.pdbx_seq_one_letter_code
_entity_poly.pdbx_strand_id
1 'polypeptide(L)'
;AFWDSTGKRIASRNLWISIPSLLCGFAVWLYWGIITVQMLNLGFPFSKSELFTLSAIAGFCGATLRIPSTFFIRIAGGRNTIFFTTALLMIPAIGTGFALQDKNTPLWVFQVLALLSGFGGGNFASSMSNISFFFPKRVQGLALGLNAGLGNAGVTTMQILIPLVMTFAMFGTLSGDPMILESTSGTLVGKIPEGSETWIPNAGFVWLLILIPLAFAGWFGMNNIRTDEVTPQITGGTIGAFSRISAMLLVGLVIAVVALYFILPAPIGLGLPTWSKWFVLIGTIATTVAALYYVCFFVKDNLRHQYGIFRNKHTWVMSVIYTMTFGSFIGYSAAFPLAIKVIFGFQHIEVDGIITHDTLNPNGPSALMYAWMGPFIGALIRPVGGWISDRVGGAKVTQIVTIIMILSALGVAYFMKAAYQSATPEEFFVPFFLLFLVLFAGTGIGNGSTFRTIAMIFPKEQAGPALGWTSAVAAYGAFIIPQVFGEQIKAATPEFAIYGFAAFYLICLVTNWWYYLGPKREFDNP
;
A
#
# COMPACT_ATOMS: atom_id res chain seq x y z
N ALA A 1 7.04 -19.57 -33.02
CA ALA A 1 6.10 -20.71 -33.17
C ALA A 1 5.39 -21.04 -31.86
N PHE A 2 6.09 -21.45 -30.78
CA PHE A 2 5.43 -21.81 -29.49
C PHE A 2 4.64 -20.67 -28.87
N TRP A 3 5.20 -19.45 -28.87
CA TRP A 3 4.51 -18.26 -28.32
C TRP A 3 3.20 -17.99 -29.04
N ASP A 4 3.20 -18.02 -30.36
CA ASP A 4 2.04 -17.65 -31.16
C ASP A 4 0.93 -18.71 -31.16
N SER A 5 1.27 -19.97 -30.89
CA SER A 5 0.31 -21.08 -30.78
C SER A 5 -0.24 -21.27 -29.36
N THR A 6 0.60 -21.58 -28.42
CA THR A 6 0.20 -22.05 -27.07
C THR A 6 0.67 -21.10 -25.97
N GLY A 7 1.88 -20.56 -26.09
CA GLY A 7 2.50 -19.75 -25.05
C GLY A 7 1.70 -18.51 -24.68
N LYS A 8 1.18 -17.76 -25.67
CA LYS A 8 0.36 -16.58 -25.46
C LYS A 8 -0.91 -16.88 -24.66
N ARG A 9 -1.58 -18.01 -24.92
CA ARG A 9 -2.80 -18.42 -24.22
C ARG A 9 -2.50 -18.76 -22.76
N ILE A 10 -1.41 -19.47 -22.49
CA ILE A 10 -0.96 -19.81 -21.14
C ILE A 10 -0.58 -18.53 -20.39
N ALA A 11 0.24 -17.68 -20.98
CA ALA A 11 0.67 -16.42 -20.37
C ALA A 11 -0.51 -15.50 -20.04
N SER A 12 -1.46 -15.32 -20.98
CA SER A 12 -2.66 -14.52 -20.77
C SER A 12 -3.53 -15.06 -19.64
N ARG A 13 -3.72 -16.37 -19.56
CA ARG A 13 -4.48 -16.98 -18.45
C ARG A 13 -3.82 -16.72 -17.10
N ASN A 14 -2.51 -16.88 -16.99
CA ASN A 14 -1.77 -16.58 -15.76
C ASN A 14 -1.87 -15.08 -15.40
N LEU A 15 -1.80 -14.18 -16.37
CA LEU A 15 -1.96 -12.74 -16.16
C LEU A 15 -3.35 -12.39 -15.63
N TRP A 16 -4.41 -12.89 -16.28
CA TRP A 16 -5.79 -12.55 -15.92
C TRP A 16 -6.27 -13.16 -14.59
N ILE A 17 -5.60 -14.20 -14.08
CA ILE A 17 -5.80 -14.70 -12.72
C ILE A 17 -4.95 -13.89 -11.71
N SER A 18 -3.73 -13.51 -12.10
CA SER A 18 -2.81 -12.75 -11.26
C SER A 18 -3.33 -11.36 -10.93
N ILE A 19 -3.92 -10.66 -11.89
CA ILE A 19 -4.45 -9.29 -11.73
C ILE A 19 -5.48 -9.20 -10.59
N PRO A 20 -6.61 -9.95 -10.59
CA PRO A 20 -7.58 -9.86 -9.50
C PRO A 20 -7.04 -10.37 -8.16
N SER A 21 -6.12 -11.35 -8.16
CA SER A 21 -5.44 -11.78 -6.93
C SER A 21 -4.61 -10.64 -6.32
N LEU A 22 -3.90 -9.90 -7.17
CA LEU A 22 -3.12 -8.73 -6.75
C LEU A 22 -4.02 -7.57 -6.31
N LEU A 23 -5.14 -7.35 -7.00
CA LEU A 23 -6.17 -6.37 -6.63
C LEU A 23 -6.69 -6.64 -5.21
N CYS A 24 -7.06 -7.88 -4.90
CA CYS A 24 -7.47 -8.28 -3.55
C CYS A 24 -6.34 -8.13 -2.54
N GLY A 25 -5.08 -8.39 -2.94
CA GLY A 25 -3.91 -8.15 -2.10
C GLY A 25 -3.81 -6.70 -1.65
N PHE A 26 -3.90 -5.75 -2.57
CA PHE A 26 -3.92 -4.33 -2.24
C PHE A 26 -5.14 -3.91 -1.43
N ALA A 27 -6.31 -4.43 -1.77
CA ALA A 27 -7.54 -4.09 -1.09
C ALA A 27 -7.51 -4.51 0.40
N VAL A 28 -7.21 -5.77 0.70
CA VAL A 28 -7.14 -6.28 2.08
C VAL A 28 -5.98 -5.65 2.86
N TRP A 29 -4.86 -5.35 2.19
CA TRP A 29 -3.74 -4.67 2.85
C TRP A 29 -4.12 -3.29 3.36
N LEU A 30 -4.92 -2.52 2.60
CA LEU A 30 -5.17 -1.09 2.87
C LEU A 30 -6.60 -0.78 3.35
N TYR A 31 -7.48 -1.77 3.50
CA TYR A 31 -8.88 -1.51 3.87
C TYR A 31 -9.04 -0.84 5.25
N TRP A 32 -8.02 -0.91 6.12
CA TRP A 32 -8.02 -0.18 7.40
C TRP A 32 -8.14 1.33 7.22
N GLY A 33 -7.65 1.89 6.11
CA GLY A 33 -7.83 3.31 5.79
C GLY A 33 -9.29 3.73 5.64
N ILE A 34 -10.19 2.82 5.29
CA ILE A 34 -11.64 3.06 5.18
C ILE A 34 -12.38 2.56 6.43
N ILE A 35 -12.02 1.41 6.93
CA ILE A 35 -12.64 0.83 8.14
C ILE A 35 -12.51 1.79 9.31
N THR A 36 -11.35 2.41 9.51
CA THR A 36 -11.11 3.37 10.60
C THR A 36 -11.96 4.63 10.49
N VAL A 37 -12.25 5.10 9.29
CA VAL A 37 -13.21 6.21 9.08
C VAL A 37 -14.60 5.80 9.57
N GLN A 38 -15.04 4.60 9.22
CA GLN A 38 -16.37 4.12 9.61
C GLN A 38 -16.42 3.79 11.11
N MET A 39 -15.32 3.27 11.70
CA MET A 39 -15.23 3.10 13.16
C MET A 39 -15.41 4.44 13.89
N LEU A 40 -14.80 5.51 13.37
CA LEU A 40 -14.97 6.85 13.93
C LEU A 40 -16.41 7.36 13.75
N ASN A 41 -17.04 7.10 12.58
CA ASN A 41 -18.43 7.47 12.32
C ASN A 41 -19.44 6.71 13.20
N LEU A 42 -19.08 5.52 13.66
CA LEU A 42 -19.89 4.65 14.51
C LEU A 42 -19.63 4.83 16.00
N GLY A 43 -18.69 5.69 16.40
CA GLY A 43 -18.35 5.91 17.80
C GLY A 43 -17.64 4.73 18.47
N PHE A 44 -16.75 4.02 17.77
CA PHE A 44 -15.87 3.05 18.41
C PHE A 44 -15.00 3.76 19.45
N PRO A 45 -14.71 3.13 20.63
CA PRO A 45 -14.05 3.78 21.76
C PRO A 45 -12.52 3.92 21.55
N PHE A 46 -12.10 4.40 20.38
CA PHE A 46 -10.69 4.58 20.02
C PHE A 46 -10.41 6.02 19.64
N SER A 47 -9.25 6.52 20.06
CA SER A 47 -8.77 7.84 19.68
C SER A 47 -8.44 7.92 18.19
N LYS A 48 -8.49 9.13 17.62
CA LYS A 48 -8.11 9.40 16.23
C LYS A 48 -6.69 8.89 15.92
N SER A 49 -5.76 9.08 16.87
CA SER A 49 -4.37 8.60 16.75
C SER A 49 -4.28 7.07 16.72
N GLU A 50 -5.04 6.36 17.56
CA GLU A 50 -5.09 4.89 17.56
C GLU A 50 -5.63 4.34 16.25
N LEU A 51 -6.64 4.99 15.66
CA LEU A 51 -7.18 4.62 14.35
C LEU A 51 -6.15 4.76 13.23
N PHE A 52 -5.36 5.85 13.20
CA PHE A 52 -4.23 5.97 12.26
C PHE A 52 -3.19 4.86 12.45
N THR A 53 -2.97 4.43 13.71
CA THR A 53 -2.03 3.35 14.03
C THR A 53 -2.44 2.01 13.40
N LEU A 54 -3.73 1.70 13.26
CA LEU A 54 -4.18 0.48 12.58
C LEU A 54 -3.73 0.44 11.11
N SER A 55 -3.91 1.53 10.38
CA SER A 55 -3.43 1.65 9.00
C SER A 55 -1.90 1.57 8.93
N ALA A 56 -1.21 2.16 9.89
CA ALA A 56 0.25 2.13 9.98
C ALA A 56 0.80 0.71 10.23
N ILE A 57 0.17 -0.06 11.13
CA ILE A 57 0.54 -1.46 11.40
C ILE A 57 0.41 -2.32 10.15
N ALA A 58 -0.72 -2.23 9.46
CA ALA A 58 -0.94 -2.94 8.20
C ALA A 58 0.11 -2.56 7.15
N GLY A 59 0.40 -1.26 7.04
CA GLY A 59 1.42 -0.71 6.16
C GLY A 59 2.82 -1.25 6.44
N PHE A 60 3.23 -1.23 7.71
CA PHE A 60 4.55 -1.72 8.17
C PHE A 60 4.73 -3.21 7.89
N CYS A 61 3.75 -4.02 8.30
CA CYS A 61 3.81 -5.46 8.10
C CYS A 61 3.84 -5.81 6.62
N GLY A 62 2.97 -5.19 5.80
CA GLY A 62 2.92 -5.47 4.37
C GLY A 62 4.20 -5.09 3.62
N ALA A 63 4.85 -4.00 4.01
CA ALA A 63 6.15 -3.61 3.47
C ALA A 63 7.24 -4.61 3.88
N THR A 64 7.27 -5.02 5.14
CA THR A 64 8.24 -6.00 5.65
C THR A 64 8.07 -7.36 4.96
N LEU A 65 6.83 -7.84 4.81
CA LEU A 65 6.53 -9.11 4.12
C LEU A 65 6.76 -9.05 2.60
N ARG A 66 6.83 -7.87 2.01
CA ARG A 66 7.20 -7.72 0.58
C ARG A 66 8.64 -8.09 0.32
N ILE A 67 9.53 -7.94 1.31
CA ILE A 67 10.95 -8.32 1.17
C ILE A 67 11.09 -9.83 0.88
N PRO A 68 10.60 -10.77 1.71
CA PRO A 68 10.67 -12.19 1.38
C PRO A 68 9.88 -12.54 0.12
N SER A 69 8.73 -11.88 -0.12
CA SER A 69 7.86 -12.17 -1.28
C SER A 69 8.54 -11.89 -2.63
N THR A 70 9.53 -11.01 -2.65
CA THR A 70 10.36 -10.74 -3.84
C THR A 70 11.01 -12.01 -4.39
N PHE A 71 11.28 -12.98 -3.53
CA PHE A 71 12.07 -14.19 -3.88
C PHE A 71 11.22 -15.46 -4.08
N PHE A 72 9.91 -15.42 -3.79
CA PHE A 72 9.05 -16.61 -3.76
C PHE A 72 8.96 -17.37 -5.07
N ILE A 73 8.90 -16.67 -6.21
CA ILE A 73 8.66 -17.31 -7.51
C ILE A 73 9.76 -18.30 -7.88
N ARG A 74 11.01 -17.95 -7.60
CA ARG A 74 12.16 -18.85 -7.84
C ARG A 74 12.27 -19.99 -6.83
N ILE A 75 11.53 -19.93 -5.73
CA ILE A 75 11.59 -20.91 -4.62
C ILE A 75 10.42 -21.89 -4.70
N ALA A 76 9.22 -21.40 -5.03
CA ALA A 76 7.98 -22.16 -4.92
C ALA A 76 7.19 -22.28 -6.22
N GLY A 77 7.55 -21.50 -7.24
CA GLY A 77 6.79 -21.40 -8.49
C GLY A 77 5.60 -20.45 -8.41
N GLY A 78 5.12 -20.01 -9.58
CA GLY A 78 4.10 -18.98 -9.69
C GLY A 78 2.73 -19.42 -9.19
N ARG A 79 2.22 -20.57 -9.65
CA ARG A 79 0.93 -21.13 -9.24
C ARG A 79 0.85 -21.29 -7.71
N ASN A 80 1.85 -21.96 -7.15
CA ASN A 80 1.89 -22.24 -5.71
C ASN A 80 1.93 -20.95 -4.89
N THR A 81 2.73 -19.99 -5.31
CA THR A 81 2.84 -18.70 -4.63
C THR A 81 1.53 -17.92 -4.67
N ILE A 82 0.96 -17.69 -5.86
CA ILE A 82 -0.25 -16.88 -6.00
C ILE A 82 -1.45 -17.54 -5.30
N PHE A 83 -1.61 -18.86 -5.42
CA PHE A 83 -2.64 -19.59 -4.67
C PHE A 83 -2.49 -19.38 -3.17
N PHE A 84 -1.32 -19.66 -2.62
CA PHE A 84 -1.08 -19.64 -1.18
C PHE A 84 -1.24 -18.23 -0.60
N THR A 85 -0.64 -17.22 -1.24
CA THR A 85 -0.73 -15.83 -0.76
C THR A 85 -2.13 -15.24 -0.92
N THR A 86 -2.91 -15.67 -1.91
CA THR A 86 -4.32 -15.30 -2.05
C THR A 86 -5.17 -15.93 -0.96
N ALA A 87 -4.94 -17.22 -0.67
CA ALA A 87 -5.66 -17.92 0.40
C ALA A 87 -5.38 -17.33 1.79
N LEU A 88 -4.14 -16.91 2.07
CA LEU A 88 -3.77 -16.26 3.33
C LEU A 88 -4.57 -14.99 3.62
N LEU A 89 -5.01 -14.25 2.59
CA LEU A 89 -5.83 -13.03 2.77
C LEU A 89 -7.20 -13.30 3.39
N MET A 90 -7.70 -14.54 3.31
CA MET A 90 -8.98 -14.91 3.93
C MET A 90 -8.90 -14.80 5.46
N ILE A 91 -7.73 -15.02 6.06
CA ILE A 91 -7.54 -14.98 7.52
C ILE A 91 -7.87 -13.58 8.07
N PRO A 92 -7.21 -12.49 7.66
CA PRO A 92 -7.56 -11.16 8.13
C PRO A 92 -8.95 -10.71 7.68
N ALA A 93 -9.43 -11.12 6.51
CA ALA A 93 -10.76 -10.76 6.03
C ALA A 93 -11.87 -11.34 6.93
N ILE A 94 -11.80 -12.63 7.26
CA ILE A 94 -12.74 -13.32 8.16
C ILE A 94 -12.62 -12.71 9.57
N GLY A 95 -11.41 -12.61 10.10
CA GLY A 95 -11.18 -12.09 11.44
C GLY A 95 -11.70 -10.66 11.61
N THR A 96 -11.47 -9.80 10.62
CA THR A 96 -11.96 -8.41 10.63
C THR A 96 -13.49 -8.38 10.61
N GLY A 97 -14.14 -9.22 9.78
CA GLY A 97 -15.59 -9.30 9.77
C GLY A 97 -16.17 -9.66 11.14
N PHE A 98 -15.63 -10.67 11.81
CA PHE A 98 -16.09 -11.04 13.16
C PHE A 98 -15.75 -10.00 14.23
N ALA A 99 -14.54 -9.44 14.21
CA ALA A 99 -14.11 -8.45 15.21
C ALA A 99 -14.95 -7.16 15.16
N LEU A 100 -15.43 -6.78 13.97
CA LEU A 100 -16.25 -5.59 13.77
C LEU A 100 -17.72 -5.76 14.16
N GLN A 101 -18.16 -6.97 14.57
CA GLN A 101 -19.53 -7.20 15.06
C GLN A 101 -19.78 -6.56 16.44
N ASP A 102 -18.73 -6.28 17.22
CA ASP A 102 -18.85 -5.72 18.56
C ASP A 102 -17.94 -4.50 18.72
N LYS A 103 -18.52 -3.34 19.08
CA LYS A 103 -17.78 -2.11 19.39
C LYS A 103 -16.82 -2.25 20.60
N ASN A 104 -17.09 -3.21 21.49
CA ASN A 104 -16.27 -3.46 22.67
C ASN A 104 -15.06 -4.38 22.39
N THR A 105 -14.90 -4.85 21.17
CA THR A 105 -13.70 -5.62 20.78
C THR A 105 -12.44 -4.81 21.12
N PRO A 106 -11.50 -5.37 21.89
CA PRO A 106 -10.30 -4.64 22.31
C PRO A 106 -9.44 -4.20 21.14
N LEU A 107 -8.79 -3.04 21.24
CA LEU A 107 -7.93 -2.47 20.20
C LEU A 107 -6.84 -3.45 19.71
N TRP A 108 -6.25 -4.24 20.62
CA TRP A 108 -5.19 -5.19 20.26
C TRP A 108 -5.66 -6.25 19.26
N VAL A 109 -6.93 -6.63 19.28
CA VAL A 109 -7.50 -7.57 18.29
C VAL A 109 -7.45 -6.95 16.89
N PHE A 110 -7.86 -5.69 16.77
CA PHE A 110 -7.77 -4.95 15.51
C PHE A 110 -6.33 -4.74 15.07
N GLN A 111 -5.40 -4.52 16.01
CA GLN A 111 -3.97 -4.41 15.71
C GLN A 111 -3.38 -5.70 15.16
N VAL A 112 -3.76 -6.86 15.70
CA VAL A 112 -3.37 -8.18 15.17
C VAL A 112 -3.95 -8.40 13.78
N LEU A 113 -5.22 -8.04 13.56
CA LEU A 113 -5.86 -8.16 12.24
C LEU A 113 -5.24 -7.21 11.21
N ALA A 114 -4.88 -6.00 11.62
CA ALA A 114 -4.14 -5.06 10.79
C ALA A 114 -2.75 -5.62 10.43
N LEU A 115 -2.06 -6.24 11.37
CA LEU A 115 -0.79 -6.93 11.12
C LEU A 115 -0.96 -8.04 10.07
N LEU A 116 -1.97 -8.91 10.22
CA LEU A 116 -2.24 -10.01 9.30
C LEU A 116 -2.69 -9.51 7.90
N SER A 117 -3.34 -8.37 7.81
CA SER A 117 -3.66 -7.71 6.53
C SER A 117 -2.40 -7.40 5.72
N GLY A 118 -1.26 -7.28 6.36
CA GLY A 118 0.05 -7.13 5.73
C GLY A 118 0.42 -8.26 4.76
N PHE A 119 -0.19 -9.45 4.85
CA PHE A 119 0.01 -10.49 3.83
C PHE A 119 -0.25 -9.98 2.42
N GLY A 120 -1.24 -9.10 2.23
CA GLY A 120 -1.54 -8.51 0.92
C GLY A 120 -0.44 -7.61 0.38
N GLY A 121 0.31 -6.93 1.26
CA GLY A 121 1.42 -6.06 0.86
C GLY A 121 2.54 -6.78 0.12
N GLY A 122 2.78 -8.05 0.44
CA GLY A 122 3.78 -8.88 -0.23
C GLY A 122 3.44 -9.27 -1.67
N ASN A 123 2.16 -9.37 -1.99
CA ASN A 123 1.69 -9.97 -3.25
C ASN A 123 2.17 -9.24 -4.52
N PHE A 124 2.48 -7.95 -4.42
CA PHE A 124 2.95 -7.19 -5.58
C PHE A 124 4.27 -7.72 -6.14
N ALA A 125 5.28 -7.93 -5.29
CA ALA A 125 6.61 -8.34 -5.73
C ALA A 125 6.58 -9.73 -6.38
N SER A 126 5.90 -10.69 -5.76
CA SER A 126 5.77 -12.05 -6.30
C SER A 126 4.92 -12.08 -7.58
N SER A 127 3.82 -11.34 -7.65
CA SER A 127 2.98 -11.25 -8.84
C SER A 127 3.73 -10.67 -10.03
N MET A 128 4.45 -9.56 -9.84
CA MET A 128 5.25 -8.93 -10.89
C MET A 128 6.36 -9.86 -11.38
N SER A 129 7.07 -10.51 -10.47
CA SER A 129 8.10 -11.50 -10.81
C SER A 129 7.52 -12.66 -11.61
N ASN A 130 6.38 -13.22 -11.18
CA ASN A 130 5.72 -14.31 -11.87
C ASN A 130 5.37 -13.94 -13.33
N ILE A 131 4.69 -12.82 -13.53
CA ILE A 131 4.26 -12.40 -14.88
C ILE A 131 5.46 -12.09 -15.78
N SER A 132 6.55 -11.57 -15.24
CA SER A 132 7.76 -11.29 -16.01
C SER A 132 8.32 -12.53 -16.70
N PHE A 133 8.17 -13.73 -16.13
CA PHE A 133 8.65 -14.98 -16.70
C PHE A 133 7.75 -15.54 -17.81
N PHE A 134 6.46 -15.20 -17.81
CA PHE A 134 5.51 -15.71 -18.80
C PHE A 134 5.56 -14.98 -20.14
N PHE A 135 6.04 -13.72 -20.17
CA PHE A 135 5.95 -12.89 -21.37
C PHE A 135 7.32 -12.62 -22.01
N PRO A 136 7.44 -12.76 -23.35
CA PRO A 136 8.65 -12.38 -24.05
C PRO A 136 8.86 -10.87 -23.98
N LYS A 137 10.13 -10.43 -24.05
CA LYS A 137 10.53 -9.04 -23.87
C LYS A 137 9.71 -8.01 -24.64
N ARG A 138 9.35 -8.34 -25.91
CA ARG A 138 8.60 -7.45 -26.81
C ARG A 138 7.22 -7.04 -26.30
N VAL A 139 6.60 -7.82 -25.41
CA VAL A 139 5.26 -7.57 -24.83
C VAL A 139 5.24 -7.60 -23.30
N GLN A 140 6.39 -7.81 -22.68
CA GLN A 140 6.53 -7.92 -21.22
C GLN A 140 6.15 -6.60 -20.52
N GLY A 141 6.54 -5.46 -21.09
CA GLY A 141 6.20 -4.14 -20.56
C GLY A 141 4.70 -3.92 -20.42
N LEU A 142 3.94 -4.28 -21.46
CA LEU A 142 2.48 -4.18 -21.46
C LEU A 142 1.88 -5.13 -20.38
N ALA A 143 2.34 -6.37 -20.31
CA ALA A 143 1.83 -7.35 -19.34
C ALA A 143 2.10 -6.92 -17.89
N LEU A 144 3.30 -6.45 -17.59
CA LEU A 144 3.67 -5.91 -16.27
C LEU A 144 2.90 -4.62 -15.96
N GLY A 145 2.71 -3.76 -16.95
CA GLY A 145 1.92 -2.54 -16.82
C GLY A 145 0.45 -2.82 -16.47
N LEU A 146 -0.16 -3.80 -17.15
CA LEU A 146 -1.53 -4.26 -16.85
C LEU A 146 -1.61 -4.88 -15.44
N ASN A 147 -0.68 -5.78 -15.10
CA ASN A 147 -0.66 -6.43 -13.79
C ASN A 147 -0.50 -5.41 -12.65
N ALA A 148 0.44 -4.48 -12.79
CA ALA A 148 0.67 -3.44 -11.79
C ALA A 148 -0.47 -2.42 -11.72
N GLY A 149 -0.93 -1.93 -12.86
CA GLY A 149 -1.96 -0.87 -12.92
C GLY A 149 -3.31 -1.37 -12.41
N LEU A 150 -3.80 -2.47 -12.95
CA LEU A 150 -5.08 -3.06 -12.54
C LEU A 150 -5.00 -3.66 -11.13
N GLY A 151 -3.83 -4.19 -10.72
CA GLY A 151 -3.63 -4.61 -9.34
C GLY A 151 -3.75 -3.45 -8.35
N ASN A 152 -3.10 -2.30 -8.64
CA ASN A 152 -3.21 -1.10 -7.80
C ASN A 152 -4.63 -0.52 -7.73
N ALA A 153 -5.49 -0.82 -8.72
CA ALA A 153 -6.90 -0.44 -8.67
C ALA A 153 -7.65 -1.08 -7.48
N GLY A 154 -7.06 -2.12 -6.83
CA GLY A 154 -7.57 -2.67 -5.58
C GLY A 154 -7.73 -1.65 -4.47
N VAL A 155 -6.87 -0.64 -4.41
CA VAL A 155 -6.97 0.48 -3.46
C VAL A 155 -8.26 1.27 -3.70
N THR A 156 -8.53 1.64 -4.94
CA THR A 156 -9.77 2.35 -5.32
C THR A 156 -10.98 1.46 -5.14
N THR A 157 -10.89 0.19 -5.55
CA THR A 157 -11.99 -0.78 -5.44
C THR A 157 -12.44 -0.93 -3.99
N MET A 158 -11.52 -1.07 -3.03
CA MET A 158 -11.90 -1.21 -1.63
C MET A 158 -12.50 0.09 -1.06
N GLN A 159 -12.01 1.25 -1.50
CA GLN A 159 -12.53 2.55 -1.05
C GLN A 159 -13.94 2.84 -1.57
N ILE A 160 -14.33 2.22 -2.68
CA ILE A 160 -15.70 2.30 -3.21
C ILE A 160 -16.57 1.17 -2.65
N LEU A 161 -16.07 -0.06 -2.68
CA LEU A 161 -16.87 -1.25 -2.35
C LEU A 161 -17.23 -1.32 -0.87
N ILE A 162 -16.27 -1.04 0.03
CA ILE A 162 -16.51 -1.17 1.48
C ILE A 162 -17.63 -0.24 1.95
N PRO A 163 -17.60 1.08 1.69
CA PRO A 163 -18.71 1.95 2.09
C PRO A 163 -20.06 1.50 1.52
N LEU A 164 -20.07 0.97 0.31
CA LEU A 164 -21.31 0.53 -0.34
C LEU A 164 -21.89 -0.72 0.33
N VAL A 165 -21.09 -1.75 0.58
CA VAL A 165 -21.58 -3.03 1.16
C VAL A 165 -21.97 -2.89 2.64
N MET A 166 -21.56 -1.83 3.32
CA MET A 166 -21.96 -1.55 4.69
C MET A 166 -23.37 -0.97 4.81
N THR A 167 -24.03 -0.62 3.70
CA THR A 167 -25.38 -0.01 3.73
C THR A 167 -26.52 -1.03 3.83
N PHE A 168 -26.22 -2.33 3.78
CA PHE A 168 -27.23 -3.40 3.86
C PHE A 168 -26.66 -4.69 4.47
N ALA A 169 -27.52 -5.52 5.05
CA ALA A 169 -27.15 -6.79 5.69
C ALA A 169 -26.82 -7.87 4.64
N MET A 170 -25.71 -7.71 3.91
CA MET A 170 -25.34 -8.55 2.75
C MET A 170 -25.17 -10.03 3.10
N PHE A 171 -24.70 -10.35 4.30
CA PHE A 171 -24.38 -11.72 4.74
C PHE A 171 -25.37 -12.26 5.79
N GLY A 172 -26.56 -11.64 5.92
CA GLY A 172 -27.55 -12.05 6.91
C GLY A 172 -27.00 -12.00 8.33
N THR A 173 -27.07 -13.09 9.06
CA THR A 173 -26.59 -13.16 10.46
C THR A 173 -25.10 -12.91 10.62
N LEU A 174 -24.28 -13.18 9.60
CA LEU A 174 -22.84 -12.87 9.65
C LEU A 174 -22.57 -11.36 9.58
N SER A 175 -23.48 -10.57 9.01
CA SER A 175 -23.36 -9.10 9.06
C SER A 175 -23.45 -8.53 10.47
N GLY A 176 -23.91 -9.32 11.45
CA GLY A 176 -24.17 -8.88 12.81
C GLY A 176 -25.41 -7.99 12.92
N ASP A 177 -25.63 -7.44 14.10
CA ASP A 177 -26.68 -6.45 14.32
C ASP A 177 -26.30 -5.11 13.67
N PRO A 178 -27.29 -4.34 13.18
CA PRO A 178 -27.02 -3.04 12.61
C PRO A 178 -26.44 -2.08 13.65
N MET A 179 -25.42 -1.33 13.26
CA MET A 179 -24.84 -0.27 14.07
C MET A 179 -25.32 1.10 13.57
N ILE A 180 -25.69 1.95 14.51
CA ILE A 180 -26.19 3.29 14.22
C ILE A 180 -25.02 4.26 14.05
N LEU A 181 -25.05 5.06 12.98
CA LEU A 181 -24.10 6.12 12.75
C LEU A 181 -24.26 7.25 13.77
N GLU A 182 -23.18 7.60 14.44
CA GLU A 182 -23.10 8.75 15.35
C GLU A 182 -22.66 10.04 14.62
N SER A 183 -22.26 9.92 13.35
CA SER A 183 -21.98 11.05 12.47
C SER A 183 -22.23 10.69 11.02
N THR A 184 -22.46 11.70 10.17
CA THR A 184 -22.66 11.51 8.74
C THR A 184 -21.51 10.72 8.10
N SER A 185 -21.87 9.69 7.36
CA SER A 185 -20.99 8.88 6.53
C SER A 185 -21.27 9.12 5.05
N GLY A 186 -20.82 8.25 4.15
CA GLY A 186 -21.13 8.36 2.73
C GLY A 186 -20.61 7.19 1.92
N THR A 187 -21.10 7.14 0.69
CA THR A 187 -20.67 6.22 -0.36
C THR A 187 -20.36 7.01 -1.62
N LEU A 188 -19.88 6.35 -2.66
CA LEU A 188 -19.75 6.92 -4.01
C LEU A 188 -21.06 7.61 -4.48
N VAL A 189 -22.23 7.12 -4.05
CA VAL A 189 -23.54 7.59 -4.51
C VAL A 189 -24.02 8.82 -3.74
N GLY A 190 -23.61 8.99 -2.49
CA GLY A 190 -24.06 10.12 -1.67
C GLY A 190 -23.74 10.01 -0.19
N LYS A 191 -24.16 11.03 0.56
CA LYS A 191 -24.05 11.05 2.03
C LYS A 191 -25.07 10.09 2.65
N ILE A 192 -24.67 9.48 3.77
CA ILE A 192 -25.52 8.67 4.63
C ILE A 192 -25.70 9.48 5.93
N PRO A 193 -26.93 9.87 6.29
CA PRO A 193 -27.18 10.68 7.47
C PRO A 193 -26.78 9.98 8.77
N GLU A 194 -26.46 10.78 9.78
CA GLU A 194 -26.43 10.34 11.17
C GLU A 194 -27.76 9.65 11.55
N GLY A 195 -27.69 8.65 12.43
CA GLY A 195 -28.86 7.82 12.80
C GLY A 195 -29.19 6.68 11.83
N SER A 196 -28.50 6.59 10.67
CA SER A 196 -28.69 5.47 9.73
C SER A 196 -28.08 4.18 10.25
N GLU A 197 -28.73 3.07 9.94
CA GLU A 197 -28.22 1.71 10.21
C GLU A 197 -27.12 1.32 9.21
N THR A 198 -26.04 0.68 9.69
CA THR A 198 -24.95 0.16 8.86
C THR A 198 -24.40 -1.15 9.40
N TRP A 199 -23.80 -1.95 8.51
CA TRP A 199 -23.24 -3.29 8.79
C TRP A 199 -21.74 -3.29 8.48
N ILE A 200 -20.95 -2.70 9.38
CA ILE A 200 -19.49 -2.61 9.21
C ILE A 200 -18.77 -3.98 9.08
N PRO A 201 -19.25 -5.12 9.64
CA PRO A 201 -18.62 -6.41 9.42
C PRO A 201 -18.50 -6.83 7.95
N ASN A 202 -19.38 -6.31 7.08
CA ASN A 202 -19.33 -6.56 5.65
C ASN A 202 -18.02 -6.08 5.01
N ALA A 203 -17.34 -5.13 5.61
CA ALA A 203 -16.03 -4.64 5.16
C ALA A 203 -14.95 -5.73 5.13
N GLY A 204 -15.05 -6.72 6.03
CA GLY A 204 -14.19 -7.90 6.04
C GLY A 204 -14.74 -9.02 5.12
N PHE A 205 -15.99 -9.39 5.31
CA PHE A 205 -16.57 -10.56 4.65
C PHE A 205 -16.73 -10.44 3.14
N VAL A 206 -16.91 -9.25 2.60
CA VAL A 206 -17.10 -9.04 1.15
C VAL A 206 -15.96 -9.62 0.32
N TRP A 207 -14.74 -9.59 0.84
CA TRP A 207 -13.56 -10.08 0.12
C TRP A 207 -13.58 -11.60 -0.08
N LEU A 208 -14.28 -12.35 0.76
CA LEU A 208 -14.39 -13.81 0.62
C LEU A 208 -15.10 -14.21 -0.67
N LEU A 209 -16.06 -13.40 -1.14
CA LEU A 209 -16.77 -13.64 -2.39
C LEU A 209 -15.85 -13.66 -3.60
N ILE A 210 -14.71 -12.94 -3.51
CA ILE A 210 -13.72 -12.85 -4.58
C ILE A 210 -12.53 -13.77 -4.27
N LEU A 211 -12.03 -13.79 -3.03
CA LEU A 211 -10.84 -14.55 -2.64
C LEU A 211 -11.03 -16.07 -2.79
N ILE A 212 -12.21 -16.60 -2.43
CA ILE A 212 -12.49 -18.04 -2.55
C ILE A 212 -12.43 -18.49 -4.02
N PRO A 213 -13.19 -17.91 -4.96
CA PRO A 213 -13.09 -18.28 -6.38
C PRO A 213 -11.68 -18.06 -6.95
N LEU A 214 -10.99 -17.00 -6.53
CA LEU A 214 -9.65 -16.71 -7.00
C LEU A 214 -8.60 -17.73 -6.51
N ALA A 215 -8.73 -18.22 -5.28
CA ALA A 215 -7.87 -19.29 -4.80
C ALA A 215 -8.04 -20.55 -5.66
N PHE A 216 -9.28 -20.95 -5.96
CA PHE A 216 -9.53 -22.04 -6.89
C PHE A 216 -9.00 -21.77 -8.30
N ALA A 217 -9.24 -20.58 -8.85
CA ALA A 217 -8.72 -20.18 -10.15
C ALA A 217 -7.18 -20.20 -10.18
N GLY A 218 -6.53 -19.75 -9.11
CA GLY A 218 -5.08 -19.80 -8.95
C GLY A 218 -4.56 -21.24 -8.96
N TRP A 219 -5.20 -22.12 -8.21
CA TRP A 219 -4.77 -23.52 -8.11
C TRP A 219 -4.95 -24.30 -9.42
N PHE A 220 -6.13 -24.22 -10.04
CA PHE A 220 -6.48 -24.98 -11.24
C PHE A 220 -6.11 -24.29 -12.54
N GLY A 221 -6.07 -22.97 -12.57
CA GLY A 221 -5.88 -22.17 -13.79
C GLY A 221 -4.44 -21.72 -14.03
N MET A 222 -3.62 -21.54 -13.00
CA MET A 222 -2.26 -21.04 -13.15
C MET A 222 -1.24 -22.19 -13.37
N ASN A 223 -0.05 -21.80 -13.81
CA ASN A 223 1.06 -22.72 -14.08
C ASN A 223 2.29 -22.35 -13.25
N ASN A 224 3.07 -23.36 -12.89
CA ASN A 224 4.46 -23.21 -12.48
C ASN A 224 5.35 -23.30 -13.72
N ILE A 225 6.17 -22.29 -14.00
CA ILE A 225 7.17 -22.39 -15.05
C ILE A 225 8.32 -23.25 -14.50
N ARG A 226 8.57 -24.36 -15.17
CA ARG A 226 9.70 -25.25 -14.92
C ARG A 226 10.77 -24.95 -15.97
N THR A 227 11.66 -24.05 -15.65
CA THR A 227 12.93 -23.91 -16.38
C THR A 227 14.04 -23.98 -15.34
N ASP A 228 15.15 -24.62 -15.67
CA ASP A 228 16.28 -24.77 -14.75
C ASP A 228 16.83 -23.41 -14.28
N GLU A 229 16.59 -22.35 -15.04
CA GLU A 229 16.96 -20.98 -14.69
C GLU A 229 15.97 -20.29 -13.74
N VAL A 230 14.68 -20.66 -13.74
CA VAL A 230 13.61 -19.95 -13.01
C VAL A 230 13.16 -20.68 -11.75
N THR A 231 13.01 -21.98 -11.85
CA THR A 231 12.65 -22.84 -10.71
C THR A 231 13.51 -24.08 -10.75
N PRO A 232 14.71 -24.08 -10.11
CA PRO A 232 15.39 -25.32 -9.82
C PRO A 232 14.42 -26.23 -9.07
N GLN A 233 14.45 -27.51 -9.35
CA GLN A 233 13.52 -28.53 -8.87
C GLN A 233 12.95 -28.19 -7.50
N ILE A 234 11.62 -27.98 -7.42
CA ILE A 234 10.93 -27.75 -6.14
C ILE A 234 11.04 -29.04 -5.35
N THR A 235 12.11 -29.16 -4.55
CA THR A 235 12.33 -30.31 -3.67
C THR A 235 11.19 -30.37 -2.66
N GLY A 236 10.52 -31.52 -2.56
CA GLY A 236 9.35 -31.68 -1.67
C GLY A 236 8.00 -31.32 -2.29
N GLY A 237 7.92 -31.06 -3.59
CA GLY A 237 6.67 -30.79 -4.29
C GLY A 237 5.92 -29.56 -3.76
N THR A 238 4.60 -29.57 -3.83
CA THR A 238 3.73 -28.46 -3.40
C THR A 238 3.81 -28.19 -1.90
N ILE A 239 3.86 -29.24 -1.07
CA ILE A 239 3.98 -29.11 0.39
C ILE A 239 5.30 -28.44 0.75
N GLY A 240 6.41 -28.85 0.13
CA GLY A 240 7.71 -28.22 0.32
C GLY A 240 7.72 -26.74 -0.12
N ALA A 241 7.02 -26.39 -1.20
CA ALA A 241 6.86 -25.01 -1.64
C ALA A 241 6.13 -24.17 -0.58
N PHE A 242 4.99 -24.64 -0.09
CA PHE A 242 4.20 -23.94 0.95
C PHE A 242 4.97 -23.80 2.26
N SER A 243 5.66 -24.85 2.70
CA SER A 243 6.50 -24.82 3.89
C SER A 243 7.57 -23.75 3.82
N ARG A 244 8.25 -23.61 2.67
CA ARG A 244 9.29 -22.59 2.47
C ARG A 244 8.74 -21.17 2.47
N ILE A 245 7.64 -20.93 1.75
CA ILE A 245 6.97 -19.63 1.76
C ILE A 245 6.52 -19.28 3.19
N SER A 246 5.88 -20.23 3.89
CA SER A 246 5.41 -20.03 5.26
C SER A 246 6.57 -19.70 6.21
N ALA A 247 7.69 -20.42 6.11
CA ALA A 247 8.86 -20.13 6.93
C ALA A 247 9.42 -18.72 6.67
N MET A 248 9.53 -18.31 5.41
CA MET A 248 10.02 -16.98 5.05
C MET A 248 9.05 -15.88 5.47
N LEU A 249 7.73 -16.09 5.34
CA LEU A 249 6.71 -15.16 5.83
C LEU A 249 6.73 -15.07 7.35
N LEU A 250 6.89 -16.20 8.06
CA LEU A 250 6.97 -16.22 9.51
C LEU A 250 8.17 -15.42 10.02
N VAL A 251 9.34 -15.59 9.39
CA VAL A 251 10.53 -14.78 9.72
C VAL A 251 10.23 -13.28 9.55
N GLY A 252 9.65 -12.89 8.42
CA GLY A 252 9.26 -11.49 8.19
C GLY A 252 8.23 -11.00 9.19
N LEU A 253 7.23 -11.82 9.52
CA LEU A 253 6.17 -11.49 10.48
C LEU A 253 6.73 -11.30 11.90
N VAL A 254 7.59 -12.20 12.37
CA VAL A 254 8.23 -12.09 13.70
C VAL A 254 9.05 -10.81 13.78
N ILE A 255 9.83 -10.50 12.75
CA ILE A 255 10.62 -9.26 12.71
C ILE A 255 9.70 -8.04 12.73
N ALA A 256 8.59 -8.05 11.96
CA ALA A 256 7.61 -6.97 11.97
C ALA A 256 6.98 -6.77 13.36
N VAL A 257 6.61 -7.86 14.05
CA VAL A 257 6.05 -7.80 15.41
C VAL A 257 7.04 -7.21 16.40
N VAL A 258 8.30 -7.68 16.37
CA VAL A 258 9.35 -7.14 17.24
C VAL A 258 9.60 -5.65 16.97
N ALA A 259 9.67 -5.25 15.71
CA ALA A 259 9.86 -3.86 15.36
C ALA A 259 8.67 -2.98 15.79
N LEU A 260 7.44 -3.44 15.60
CA LEU A 260 6.23 -2.74 16.03
C LEU A 260 6.17 -2.61 17.56
N TYR A 261 6.65 -3.60 18.31
CA TYR A 261 6.76 -3.48 19.78
C TYR A 261 7.64 -2.28 20.19
N PHE A 262 8.71 -1.99 19.47
CA PHE A 262 9.52 -0.79 19.73
C PHE A 262 8.81 0.52 19.32
N ILE A 263 7.94 0.48 18.32
CA ILE A 263 7.32 1.68 17.71
C ILE A 263 6.02 2.04 18.41
N LEU A 264 5.19 1.05 18.77
CA LEU A 264 3.86 1.28 19.33
C LEU A 264 3.92 1.90 20.72
N PRO A 265 2.94 2.76 21.09
CA PRO A 265 2.88 3.36 22.42
C PRO A 265 2.55 2.33 23.50
N ALA A 266 2.89 2.66 24.75
CA ALA A 266 2.46 1.88 25.91
C ALA A 266 0.91 1.84 26.00
N PRO A 267 0.28 0.74 26.52
CA PRO A 267 0.92 -0.41 27.16
C PRO A 267 1.38 -1.52 26.21
N ILE A 268 1.08 -1.42 24.89
CA ILE A 268 1.33 -2.49 23.92
C ILE A 268 2.79 -2.52 23.49
N GLY A 269 3.42 -1.35 23.36
CA GLY A 269 4.81 -1.22 22.96
C GLY A 269 5.62 -0.32 23.87
N LEU A 270 6.88 -0.11 23.53
CA LEU A 270 7.81 0.75 24.28
C LEU A 270 7.62 2.24 24.02
N GLY A 271 6.94 2.61 22.93
CA GLY A 271 6.66 3.99 22.58
C GLY A 271 7.93 4.84 22.41
N LEU A 272 8.91 4.35 21.68
CA LEU A 272 10.16 5.08 21.45
C LEU A 272 9.91 6.47 20.85
N PRO A 273 10.79 7.44 21.11
CA PRO A 273 10.71 8.77 20.49
C PRO A 273 10.68 8.70 18.97
N THR A 274 10.02 9.66 18.31
CA THR A 274 9.82 9.67 16.85
C THR A 274 11.11 9.52 16.05
N TRP A 275 12.21 10.17 16.46
CA TRP A 275 13.51 10.07 15.78
C TRP A 275 14.09 8.65 15.80
N SER A 276 13.87 7.87 16.85
CA SER A 276 14.37 6.49 16.97
C SER A 276 13.57 5.49 16.13
N LYS A 277 12.32 5.79 15.79
CA LYS A 277 11.48 4.95 14.91
C LYS A 277 12.11 4.76 13.53
N TRP A 278 12.85 5.74 13.04
CA TRP A 278 13.60 5.63 11.77
C TRP A 278 14.71 4.59 11.84
N PHE A 279 15.43 4.51 12.98
CA PHE A 279 16.44 3.46 13.18
C PHE A 279 15.79 2.08 13.28
N VAL A 280 14.64 1.97 13.93
CA VAL A 280 13.87 0.71 13.97
C VAL A 280 13.45 0.30 12.56
N LEU A 281 12.99 1.23 11.73
CA LEU A 281 12.61 0.96 10.34
C LEU A 281 13.79 0.42 9.52
N ILE A 282 14.92 1.13 9.53
CA ILE A 282 16.13 0.73 8.83
C ILE A 282 16.64 -0.62 9.37
N GLY A 283 16.65 -0.78 10.69
CA GLY A 283 17.02 -2.02 11.35
C GLY A 283 16.12 -3.20 10.95
N THR A 284 14.81 -2.96 10.81
CA THR A 284 13.86 -3.98 10.33
C THR A 284 14.19 -4.46 8.94
N ILE A 285 14.45 -3.53 8.01
CA ILE A 285 14.82 -3.86 6.63
C ILE A 285 16.11 -4.68 6.61
N ALA A 286 17.15 -4.21 7.29
CA ALA A 286 18.45 -4.89 7.34
C ALA A 286 18.35 -6.27 8.01
N THR A 287 17.64 -6.39 9.13
CA THR A 287 17.43 -7.64 9.86
C THR A 287 16.63 -8.63 9.03
N THR A 288 15.59 -8.18 8.30
CA THR A 288 14.80 -9.06 7.43
C THR A 288 15.67 -9.66 6.33
N VAL A 289 16.49 -8.86 5.64
CA VAL A 289 17.41 -9.34 4.60
C VAL A 289 18.43 -10.33 5.17
N ALA A 290 19.02 -10.00 6.32
CA ALA A 290 19.98 -10.86 6.99
C ALA A 290 19.34 -12.18 7.48
N ALA A 291 18.16 -12.12 8.10
CA ALA A 291 17.46 -13.30 8.60
C ALA A 291 17.04 -14.25 7.46
N LEU A 292 16.58 -13.73 6.32
CA LEU A 292 16.30 -14.55 5.14
C LEU A 292 17.55 -15.32 4.68
N TYR A 293 18.72 -14.72 4.76
CA TYR A 293 19.96 -15.36 4.33
C TYR A 293 20.51 -16.38 5.35
N TYR A 294 20.44 -16.06 6.65
CA TYR A 294 21.03 -16.88 7.69
C TYR A 294 20.07 -17.88 8.34
N VAL A 295 18.80 -17.51 8.52
CA VAL A 295 17.79 -18.37 9.15
C VAL A 295 17.13 -19.29 8.12
N CYS A 296 16.82 -18.75 6.93
CA CYS A 296 16.24 -19.53 5.84
C CYS A 296 17.34 -20.20 4.99
N PHE A 297 18.26 -20.93 5.63
CA PHE A 297 19.43 -21.53 4.98
C PHE A 297 19.07 -22.44 3.78
N PHE A 298 17.86 -22.99 3.75
CA PHE A 298 17.33 -23.82 2.67
C PHE A 298 17.12 -23.08 1.33
N VAL A 299 17.18 -21.73 1.32
CA VAL A 299 17.09 -20.88 0.12
C VAL A 299 18.35 -20.05 -0.12
N LYS A 300 19.38 -20.25 0.67
CA LYS A 300 20.59 -19.43 0.70
C LYS A 300 21.27 -19.28 -0.66
N ASP A 301 21.42 -20.36 -1.42
CA ASP A 301 22.09 -20.33 -2.72
C ASP A 301 21.30 -19.51 -3.74
N ASN A 302 19.98 -19.63 -3.72
CA ASN A 302 19.08 -18.82 -4.57
C ASN A 302 19.19 -17.33 -4.21
N LEU A 303 19.17 -17.00 -2.91
CA LEU A 303 19.27 -15.62 -2.44
C LEU A 303 20.64 -14.99 -2.75
N ARG A 304 21.72 -15.77 -2.70
CA ARG A 304 23.07 -15.27 -2.97
C ARG A 304 23.20 -14.61 -4.34
N HIS A 305 22.60 -15.20 -5.36
CA HIS A 305 22.60 -14.62 -6.72
C HIS A 305 21.76 -13.34 -6.78
N GLN A 306 20.59 -13.33 -6.12
CA GLN A 306 19.68 -12.20 -6.17
C GLN A 306 20.18 -11.00 -5.34
N TYR A 307 20.95 -11.22 -4.28
CA TYR A 307 21.53 -10.18 -3.43
C TYR A 307 22.67 -9.39 -4.10
N GLY A 308 23.08 -9.76 -5.31
CA GLY A 308 24.03 -9.00 -6.11
C GLY A 308 23.59 -7.55 -6.37
N ILE A 309 22.28 -7.28 -6.35
CA ILE A 309 21.72 -5.93 -6.52
C ILE A 309 22.19 -4.93 -5.45
N PHE A 310 22.47 -5.38 -4.22
CA PHE A 310 22.88 -4.51 -3.12
C PHE A 310 24.26 -3.87 -3.29
N ARG A 311 25.07 -4.42 -4.19
CA ARG A 311 26.37 -3.83 -4.56
C ARG A 311 26.24 -2.67 -5.53
N ASN A 312 25.10 -2.53 -6.19
CA ASN A 312 24.84 -1.47 -7.15
C ASN A 312 24.27 -0.24 -6.40
N LYS A 313 24.96 0.90 -6.44
CA LYS A 313 24.51 2.13 -5.78
C LYS A 313 23.15 2.64 -6.28
N HIS A 314 22.82 2.39 -7.55
CA HIS A 314 21.55 2.78 -8.13
C HIS A 314 20.36 2.02 -7.54
N THR A 315 20.58 0.85 -6.93
CA THR A 315 19.54 0.17 -6.13
C THR A 315 19.07 1.07 -4.98
N TRP A 316 19.99 1.70 -4.28
CA TRP A 316 19.70 2.59 -3.15
C TRP A 316 19.12 3.93 -3.59
N VAL A 317 19.70 4.52 -4.63
CA VAL A 317 19.19 5.77 -5.22
C VAL A 317 17.76 5.61 -5.70
N MET A 318 17.46 4.56 -6.46
CA MET A 318 16.11 4.30 -6.95
C MET A 318 15.15 3.90 -5.84
N SER A 319 15.61 3.26 -4.76
CA SER A 319 14.78 3.00 -3.58
C SER A 319 14.28 4.31 -2.95
N VAL A 320 15.16 5.31 -2.80
CA VAL A 320 14.77 6.63 -2.29
C VAL A 320 13.77 7.32 -3.22
N ILE A 321 14.06 7.38 -4.52
CA ILE A 321 13.20 8.06 -5.50
C ILE A 321 11.84 7.34 -5.62
N TYR A 322 11.82 6.02 -5.65
CA TYR A 322 10.57 5.27 -5.74
C TYR A 322 9.74 5.34 -4.45
N THR A 323 10.37 5.54 -3.30
CA THR A 323 9.67 5.84 -2.04
C THR A 323 8.90 7.15 -2.14
N MET A 324 9.44 8.17 -2.82
CA MET A 324 8.72 9.41 -3.08
C MET A 324 7.47 9.17 -3.92
N THR A 325 7.56 8.43 -5.01
CA THR A 325 6.43 8.23 -5.94
C THR A 325 5.45 7.18 -5.44
N PHE A 326 5.87 5.94 -5.28
CA PHE A 326 5.01 4.84 -4.85
C PHE A 326 4.70 4.88 -3.35
N GLY A 327 5.68 5.21 -2.52
CA GLY A 327 5.48 5.34 -1.08
C GLY A 327 4.45 6.40 -0.75
N SER A 328 4.47 7.54 -1.45
CA SER A 328 3.45 8.58 -1.30
C SER A 328 2.09 8.14 -1.80
N PHE A 329 2.01 7.48 -2.97
CA PHE A 329 0.75 6.94 -3.49
C PHE A 329 0.08 6.02 -2.46
N ILE A 330 0.80 5.02 -1.97
CA ILE A 330 0.25 4.01 -1.07
C ILE A 330 -0.04 4.57 0.33
N GLY A 331 0.83 5.43 0.83
CA GLY A 331 0.70 6.03 2.14
C GLY A 331 -0.44 7.05 2.23
N TYR A 332 -0.60 7.90 1.23
CA TYR A 332 -1.76 8.81 1.16
C TYR A 332 -3.06 8.05 0.97
N SER A 333 -3.04 6.97 0.18
CA SER A 333 -4.22 6.10 0.02
C SER A 333 -4.67 5.47 1.35
N ALA A 334 -3.73 5.17 2.24
CA ALA A 334 -4.01 4.62 3.56
C ALA A 334 -4.44 5.68 4.58
N ALA A 335 -3.88 6.89 4.53
CA ALA A 335 -4.04 7.91 5.56
C ALA A 335 -5.13 8.95 5.26
N PHE A 336 -5.27 9.38 4.01
CA PHE A 336 -6.13 10.52 3.66
C PHE A 336 -7.62 10.30 3.88
N PRO A 337 -8.21 9.10 3.74
CA PRO A 337 -9.62 8.94 4.09
C PRO A 337 -9.91 9.39 5.52
N LEU A 338 -9.10 8.94 6.48
CA LEU A 338 -9.23 9.33 7.87
C LEU A 338 -8.79 10.80 8.11
N ALA A 339 -7.74 11.27 7.44
CA ALA A 339 -7.30 12.67 7.54
C ALA A 339 -8.39 13.65 7.08
N ILE A 340 -9.06 13.37 5.95
CA ILE A 340 -10.20 14.19 5.49
C ILE A 340 -11.32 14.20 6.53
N LYS A 341 -11.66 13.05 7.12
CA LYS A 341 -12.68 12.97 8.16
C LYS A 341 -12.30 13.79 9.40
N VAL A 342 -11.05 13.67 9.87
CA VAL A 342 -10.58 14.37 11.08
C VAL A 342 -10.48 15.88 10.86
N ILE A 343 -10.03 16.32 9.68
CA ILE A 343 -9.79 17.74 9.40
C ILE A 343 -11.08 18.47 9.01
N PHE A 344 -11.93 17.88 8.20
CA PHE A 344 -13.10 18.53 7.64
C PHE A 344 -14.43 18.07 8.24
N GLY A 345 -14.46 16.89 8.84
CA GLY A 345 -15.66 16.34 9.49
C GLY A 345 -15.89 16.83 10.92
N PHE A 346 -14.98 17.65 11.47
CA PHE A 346 -15.09 18.29 12.77
C PHE A 346 -14.86 19.79 12.61
N GLN A 347 -15.55 20.59 13.46
CA GLN A 347 -15.28 22.00 13.62
C GLN A 347 -14.10 22.19 14.58
N HIS A 348 -13.30 23.22 14.35
CA HIS A 348 -12.14 23.55 15.17
C HIS A 348 -12.42 24.91 15.83
N ILE A 349 -12.97 24.85 17.05
CA ILE A 349 -13.53 26.00 17.76
C ILE A 349 -12.60 26.38 18.90
N GLU A 350 -12.27 27.66 18.98
CA GLU A 350 -11.52 28.20 20.11
C GLU A 350 -12.42 28.36 21.33
N VAL A 351 -12.07 27.68 22.43
CA VAL A 351 -12.73 27.76 23.73
C VAL A 351 -11.65 28.08 24.76
N ASP A 352 -11.79 29.19 25.45
CA ASP A 352 -10.84 29.64 26.49
C ASP A 352 -9.37 29.73 26.00
N GLY A 353 -9.14 30.13 24.73
CA GLY A 353 -7.82 30.23 24.13
C GLY A 353 -7.21 28.91 23.64
N ILE A 354 -7.97 27.81 23.68
CA ILE A 354 -7.56 26.49 23.20
C ILE A 354 -8.49 26.07 22.07
N ILE A 355 -7.93 25.64 20.95
CA ILE A 355 -8.72 25.11 19.84
C ILE A 355 -9.11 23.66 20.15
N THR A 356 -10.42 23.40 20.22
CA THR A 356 -11.00 22.06 20.38
C THR A 356 -11.33 21.46 19.01
N HIS A 357 -11.27 20.13 18.88
CA HIS A 357 -11.40 19.41 17.61
C HIS A 357 -12.45 18.31 17.66
N ASP A 358 -13.42 18.41 18.58
CA ASP A 358 -14.35 17.30 18.89
C ASP A 358 -15.80 17.59 18.50
N THR A 359 -16.11 18.82 18.10
CA THR A 359 -17.45 19.20 17.64
C THR A 359 -17.67 18.72 16.20
N LEU A 360 -18.70 17.91 15.96
CA LEU A 360 -19.03 17.43 14.62
C LEU A 360 -19.38 18.60 13.69
N ASN A 361 -18.90 18.54 12.45
CA ASN A 361 -19.23 19.51 11.42
C ASN A 361 -20.41 19.01 10.56
N PRO A 362 -21.63 19.57 10.70
CA PRO A 362 -22.79 19.13 9.92
C PRO A 362 -22.64 19.40 8.41
N ASN A 363 -21.83 20.41 8.05
CA ASN A 363 -21.58 20.80 6.66
C ASN A 363 -20.34 20.13 6.08
N GLY A 364 -19.63 19.32 6.88
CA GLY A 364 -18.39 18.67 6.46
C GLY A 364 -18.59 17.75 5.26
N PRO A 365 -17.57 17.64 4.38
CA PRO A 365 -17.58 16.66 3.30
C PRO A 365 -17.48 15.24 3.88
N SER A 366 -18.21 14.29 3.29
CA SER A 366 -18.00 12.89 3.64
C SER A 366 -16.69 12.38 3.03
N ALA A 367 -15.74 11.98 3.88
CA ALA A 367 -14.46 11.47 3.43
C ALA A 367 -14.62 10.28 2.46
N LEU A 368 -15.60 9.41 2.70
CA LEU A 368 -15.84 8.20 1.90
C LEU A 368 -16.42 8.49 0.51
N MET A 369 -16.97 9.70 0.29
CA MET A 369 -17.40 10.13 -1.04
C MET A 369 -16.24 10.54 -1.95
N TYR A 370 -15.15 11.01 -1.39
CA TYR A 370 -14.08 11.69 -2.14
C TYR A 370 -12.73 10.97 -2.13
N ALA A 371 -12.41 10.24 -1.05
CA ALA A 371 -11.08 9.68 -0.85
C ALA A 371 -10.62 8.73 -1.97
N TRP A 372 -11.52 7.98 -2.58
CA TRP A 372 -11.24 7.04 -3.67
C TRP A 372 -10.72 7.71 -4.95
N MET A 373 -11.03 8.99 -5.17
CA MET A 373 -10.68 9.72 -6.39
C MET A 373 -9.16 9.90 -6.55
N GLY A 374 -8.45 10.09 -5.43
CA GLY A 374 -6.99 10.21 -5.44
C GLY A 374 -6.30 8.95 -5.99
N PRO A 375 -6.46 7.79 -5.33
CA PRO A 375 -5.90 6.52 -5.81
C PRO A 375 -6.37 6.16 -7.23
N PHE A 376 -7.61 6.47 -7.60
CA PHE A 376 -8.14 6.24 -8.93
C PHE A 376 -7.34 7.00 -9.98
N ILE A 377 -7.16 8.30 -9.80
CA ILE A 377 -6.36 9.12 -10.72
C ILE A 377 -4.91 8.63 -10.76
N GLY A 378 -4.30 8.38 -9.61
CA GLY A 378 -2.93 7.92 -9.52
C GLY A 378 -2.70 6.57 -10.21
N ALA A 379 -3.65 5.63 -10.12
CA ALA A 379 -3.58 4.35 -10.81
C ALA A 379 -3.76 4.47 -12.32
N LEU A 380 -4.77 5.24 -12.77
CA LEU A 380 -5.07 5.40 -14.20
C LEU A 380 -4.02 6.21 -14.97
N ILE A 381 -3.40 7.21 -14.35
CA ILE A 381 -2.41 8.06 -15.02
C ILE A 381 -1.02 7.41 -15.11
N ARG A 382 -0.79 6.33 -14.38
CA ARG A 382 0.51 5.63 -14.35
C ARG A 382 1.00 5.15 -15.72
N PRO A 383 0.17 4.52 -16.57
CA PRO A 383 0.58 4.17 -17.95
C PRO A 383 0.96 5.40 -18.77
N VAL A 384 0.27 6.52 -18.57
CA VAL A 384 0.59 7.80 -19.25
C VAL A 384 1.98 8.28 -18.83
N GLY A 385 2.33 8.18 -17.54
CA GLY A 385 3.68 8.49 -17.05
C GLY A 385 4.76 7.64 -17.72
N GLY A 386 4.54 6.33 -17.87
CA GLY A 386 5.43 5.43 -18.62
C GLY A 386 5.57 5.84 -20.10
N TRP A 387 4.46 6.09 -20.77
CA TRP A 387 4.43 6.49 -22.19
C TRP A 387 5.15 7.82 -22.46
N ILE A 388 4.96 8.82 -21.60
CA ILE A 388 5.70 10.10 -21.69
C ILE A 388 7.19 9.83 -21.46
N SER A 389 7.54 9.01 -20.48
CA SER A 389 8.92 8.68 -20.15
C SER A 389 9.66 7.96 -21.27
N ASP A 390 8.97 7.13 -22.04
CA ASP A 390 9.55 6.47 -23.22
C ASP A 390 10.00 7.46 -24.31
N ARG A 391 9.39 8.64 -24.37
CA ARG A 391 9.69 9.69 -25.35
C ARG A 391 10.67 10.75 -24.84
N VAL A 392 10.54 11.12 -23.59
CA VAL A 392 11.25 12.28 -23.00
C VAL A 392 12.40 11.85 -22.09
N GLY A 393 12.38 10.60 -21.62
CA GLY A 393 13.28 10.04 -20.61
C GLY A 393 12.66 10.06 -19.21
N GLY A 394 12.90 8.97 -18.47
CA GLY A 394 12.27 8.77 -17.17
C GLY A 394 12.71 9.78 -16.12
N ALA A 395 14.00 10.09 -16.08
CA ALA A 395 14.54 11.02 -15.08
C ALA A 395 14.01 12.46 -15.24
N LYS A 396 13.83 12.95 -16.48
CA LYS A 396 13.22 14.28 -16.72
C LYS A 396 11.76 14.31 -16.27
N VAL A 397 11.00 13.27 -16.60
CA VAL A 397 9.60 13.17 -16.18
C VAL A 397 9.53 13.13 -14.65
N THR A 398 10.35 12.32 -13.99
CA THR A 398 10.44 12.26 -12.53
C THR A 398 10.79 13.64 -11.94
N GLN A 399 11.72 14.38 -12.55
CA GLN A 399 12.11 15.72 -12.09
C GLN A 399 10.91 16.69 -12.11
N ILE A 400 10.19 16.74 -13.20
CA ILE A 400 9.04 17.64 -13.39
C ILE A 400 7.91 17.29 -12.41
N VAL A 401 7.56 16.01 -12.31
CA VAL A 401 6.47 15.61 -11.40
C VAL A 401 6.84 15.80 -9.94
N THR A 402 8.12 15.67 -9.58
CA THR A 402 8.58 15.95 -8.21
C THR A 402 8.36 17.43 -7.84
N ILE A 403 8.63 18.36 -8.76
CA ILE A 403 8.32 19.78 -8.55
C ILE A 403 6.83 19.99 -8.36
N ILE A 404 5.99 19.37 -9.20
CA ILE A 404 4.53 19.45 -9.09
C ILE A 404 4.08 18.87 -7.74
N MET A 405 4.64 17.75 -7.30
CA MET A 405 4.34 17.14 -6.01
C MET A 405 4.72 18.05 -4.83
N ILE A 406 5.87 18.71 -4.88
CA ILE A 406 6.29 19.67 -3.84
C ILE A 406 5.29 20.82 -3.76
N LEU A 407 4.97 21.46 -4.88
CA LEU A 407 4.05 22.60 -4.92
C LEU A 407 2.65 22.20 -4.45
N SER A 408 2.14 21.05 -4.91
CA SER A 408 0.84 20.52 -4.50
C SER A 408 0.82 20.18 -3.01
N ALA A 409 1.88 19.56 -2.49
CA ALA A 409 1.99 19.23 -1.07
C ALA A 409 1.99 20.50 -0.20
N LEU A 410 2.74 21.53 -0.57
CA LEU A 410 2.75 22.80 0.16
C LEU A 410 1.35 23.46 0.16
N GLY A 411 0.63 23.41 -0.96
CA GLY A 411 -0.74 23.90 -1.03
C GLY A 411 -1.72 23.06 -0.19
N VAL A 412 -1.60 21.73 -0.22
CA VAL A 412 -2.37 20.82 0.65
C VAL A 412 -2.12 21.15 2.13
N ALA A 413 -0.86 21.34 2.53
CA ALA A 413 -0.50 21.70 3.91
C ALA A 413 -1.09 23.04 4.32
N TYR A 414 -1.06 24.05 3.44
CA TYR A 414 -1.64 25.37 3.70
C TYR A 414 -3.15 25.30 3.99
N PHE A 415 -3.92 24.64 3.11
CA PHE A 415 -5.37 24.51 3.28
C PHE A 415 -5.74 23.58 4.44
N MET A 416 -4.92 22.55 4.70
CA MET A 416 -5.07 21.68 5.86
C MET A 416 -4.93 22.46 7.18
N LYS A 417 -3.90 23.31 7.27
CA LYS A 417 -3.70 24.20 8.42
C LYS A 417 -4.87 25.16 8.59
N ALA A 418 -5.27 25.84 7.51
CA ALA A 418 -6.37 26.78 7.54
C ALA A 418 -7.69 26.11 8.00
N ALA A 419 -7.98 24.91 7.48
CA ALA A 419 -9.14 24.14 7.88
C ALA A 419 -9.09 23.72 9.36
N TYR A 420 -7.94 23.25 9.83
CA TYR A 420 -7.76 22.72 11.20
C TYR A 420 -7.75 23.81 12.29
N GLN A 421 -7.82 25.06 11.89
CA GLN A 421 -7.92 26.25 12.77
C GLN A 421 -9.23 27.01 12.57
N SER A 422 -10.20 26.44 11.85
CA SER A 422 -11.44 27.12 11.46
C SER A 422 -12.68 26.45 12.06
N ALA A 423 -13.65 27.26 12.46
CA ALA A 423 -14.98 26.77 12.81
C ALA A 423 -15.79 26.30 11.59
N THR A 424 -15.39 26.70 10.37
CA THR A 424 -16.00 26.34 9.07
C THR A 424 -14.96 25.70 8.15
N PRO A 425 -14.38 24.53 8.51
CA PRO A 425 -13.30 23.91 7.74
C PRO A 425 -13.71 23.53 6.31
N GLU A 426 -15.00 23.28 6.06
CA GLU A 426 -15.53 22.93 4.73
C GLU A 426 -15.24 23.97 3.65
N GLU A 427 -15.07 25.25 4.01
CA GLU A 427 -14.73 26.31 3.06
C GLU A 427 -13.37 26.09 2.38
N PHE A 428 -12.46 25.39 3.05
CA PHE A 428 -11.12 25.06 2.55
C PHE A 428 -11.05 23.71 1.82
N PHE A 429 -12.16 22.96 1.78
CA PHE A 429 -12.13 21.60 1.25
C PHE A 429 -11.87 21.54 -0.25
N VAL A 430 -12.53 22.37 -1.05
CA VAL A 430 -12.40 22.33 -2.52
C VAL A 430 -10.96 22.58 -2.97
N PRO A 431 -10.28 23.67 -2.58
CA PRO A 431 -8.90 23.89 -2.99
C PRO A 431 -7.93 22.83 -2.42
N PHE A 432 -8.15 22.38 -1.19
CA PHE A 432 -7.42 21.24 -0.63
C PHE A 432 -7.55 20.01 -1.51
N PHE A 433 -8.77 19.64 -1.88
CA PHE A 433 -9.07 18.43 -2.62
C PHE A 433 -8.52 18.45 -4.04
N LEU A 434 -8.60 19.59 -4.74
CA LEU A 434 -8.02 19.73 -6.08
C LEU A 434 -6.50 19.56 -6.05
N LEU A 435 -5.82 20.15 -5.08
CA LEU A 435 -4.36 19.97 -4.91
C LEU A 435 -3.99 18.54 -4.50
N PHE A 436 -4.82 17.90 -3.69
CA PHE A 436 -4.71 16.49 -3.36
C PHE A 436 -4.79 15.59 -4.60
N LEU A 437 -5.73 15.85 -5.53
CA LEU A 437 -5.82 15.12 -6.79
C LEU A 437 -4.60 15.35 -7.68
N VAL A 438 -4.07 16.57 -7.74
CA VAL A 438 -2.83 16.87 -8.48
C VAL A 438 -1.65 16.14 -7.85
N LEU A 439 -1.57 16.07 -6.52
CA LEU A 439 -0.55 15.32 -5.80
C LEU A 439 -0.60 13.83 -6.17
N PHE A 440 -1.79 13.22 -6.18
CA PHE A 440 -1.96 11.83 -6.62
C PHE A 440 -1.61 11.61 -8.09
N ALA A 441 -1.97 12.54 -8.97
CA ALA A 441 -1.57 12.48 -10.37
C ALA A 441 -0.04 12.50 -10.52
N GLY A 442 0.64 13.35 -9.76
CA GLY A 442 2.10 13.39 -9.69
C GLY A 442 2.70 12.06 -9.25
N THR A 443 2.16 11.44 -8.18
CA THR A 443 2.62 10.11 -7.73
C THR A 443 2.42 9.05 -8.81
N GLY A 444 1.30 9.06 -9.51
CA GLY A 444 0.99 8.10 -10.57
C GLY A 444 1.94 8.22 -11.77
N ILE A 445 2.13 9.43 -12.30
CA ILE A 445 3.08 9.68 -13.39
C ILE A 445 4.51 9.30 -12.94
N GLY A 446 4.89 9.69 -11.72
CA GLY A 446 6.18 9.34 -11.12
C GLY A 446 6.38 7.83 -10.98
N ASN A 447 5.35 7.08 -10.64
CA ASN A 447 5.42 5.62 -10.61
C ASN A 447 5.75 5.02 -11.98
N GLY A 448 5.16 5.56 -13.05
CA GLY A 448 5.44 5.15 -14.42
C GLY A 448 6.88 5.49 -14.83
N SER A 449 7.32 6.71 -14.56
CA SER A 449 8.66 7.18 -14.95
C SER A 449 9.80 6.47 -14.21
N THR A 450 9.63 6.22 -12.90
CA THR A 450 10.65 5.53 -12.11
C THR A 450 10.79 4.05 -12.48
N PHE A 451 9.69 3.36 -12.81
CA PHE A 451 9.76 1.98 -13.32
C PHE A 451 10.57 1.89 -14.61
N ARG A 452 10.33 2.81 -15.54
CA ARG A 452 11.12 2.88 -16.77
C ARG A 452 12.58 3.14 -16.49
N THR A 453 12.89 4.09 -15.62
CA THR A 453 14.27 4.42 -15.23
C THR A 453 15.00 3.20 -14.67
N ILE A 454 14.37 2.42 -13.77
CA ILE A 454 14.97 1.20 -13.23
C ILE A 454 15.24 0.18 -14.36
N ALA A 455 14.29 -0.02 -15.25
CA ALA A 455 14.45 -0.97 -16.37
C ALA A 455 15.61 -0.61 -17.31
N MET A 456 15.91 0.68 -17.46
CA MET A 456 17.00 1.17 -18.30
C MET A 456 18.37 1.10 -17.63
N ILE A 457 18.44 1.33 -16.32
CA ILE A 457 19.70 1.36 -15.54
C ILE A 457 20.24 -0.05 -15.29
N PHE A 458 19.35 -1.00 -14.96
CA PHE A 458 19.79 -2.32 -14.51
C PHE A 458 19.92 -3.32 -15.65
N PRO A 459 20.99 -4.15 -15.64
CA PRO A 459 21.08 -5.30 -16.53
C PRO A 459 19.84 -6.19 -16.40
N LYS A 460 19.49 -6.88 -17.46
CA LYS A 460 18.28 -7.72 -17.58
C LYS A 460 18.09 -8.70 -16.41
N GLU A 461 19.18 -9.28 -15.92
CA GLU A 461 19.16 -10.26 -14.83
C GLU A 461 18.90 -9.63 -13.47
N GLN A 462 19.28 -8.36 -13.28
CA GLN A 462 19.13 -7.61 -12.04
C GLN A 462 17.87 -6.74 -12.01
N ALA A 463 17.26 -6.42 -13.15
CA ALA A 463 16.11 -5.52 -13.22
C ALA A 463 14.93 -6.03 -12.40
N GLY A 464 14.59 -7.32 -12.45
CA GLY A 464 13.51 -7.92 -11.66
C GLY A 464 13.75 -7.81 -10.15
N PRO A 465 14.86 -8.32 -9.61
CA PRO A 465 15.21 -8.15 -8.19
C PRO A 465 15.30 -6.68 -7.75
N ALA A 466 15.84 -5.78 -8.58
CA ALA A 466 15.91 -4.36 -8.27
C ALA A 466 14.52 -3.72 -8.17
N LEU A 467 13.61 -4.03 -9.09
CA LEU A 467 12.20 -3.59 -9.03
C LEU A 467 11.50 -4.12 -7.78
N GLY A 468 11.69 -5.40 -7.46
CA GLY A 468 11.15 -6.03 -6.26
C GLY A 468 11.62 -5.32 -5.00
N TRP A 469 12.92 -5.13 -4.86
CA TRP A 469 13.54 -4.46 -3.73
C TRP A 469 13.09 -2.99 -3.58
N THR A 470 13.18 -2.20 -4.64
CA THR A 470 12.75 -0.80 -4.61
C THR A 470 11.29 -0.67 -4.23
N SER A 471 10.43 -1.58 -4.72
CA SER A 471 9.02 -1.62 -4.36
C SER A 471 8.79 -2.01 -2.89
N ALA A 472 9.63 -2.89 -2.33
CA ALA A 472 9.54 -3.28 -0.92
C ALA A 472 9.91 -2.12 0.01
N VAL A 473 11.00 -1.41 -0.27
CA VAL A 473 11.39 -0.22 0.48
C VAL A 473 10.33 0.88 0.38
N ALA A 474 9.85 1.17 -0.82
CA ALA A 474 8.83 2.18 -1.06
C ALA A 474 7.49 1.85 -0.37
N ALA A 475 7.15 0.58 -0.19
CA ALA A 475 5.93 0.15 0.48
C ALA A 475 5.83 0.61 1.95
N TYR A 476 6.95 0.93 2.60
CA TYR A 476 6.94 1.52 3.94
C TYR A 476 6.28 2.90 4.00
N GLY A 477 6.02 3.55 2.86
CA GLY A 477 5.15 4.72 2.81
C GLY A 477 3.77 4.48 3.40
N ALA A 478 3.24 3.26 3.26
CA ALA A 478 1.96 2.85 3.87
C ALA A 478 2.00 2.79 5.40
N PHE A 479 3.19 2.73 6.00
CA PHE A 479 3.41 2.88 7.44
C PHE A 479 3.73 4.32 7.81
N ILE A 480 4.70 4.92 7.12
CA ILE A 480 5.26 6.23 7.46
C ILE A 480 4.17 7.31 7.45
N ILE A 481 3.35 7.36 6.41
CA ILE A 481 2.38 8.44 6.23
C ILE A 481 1.26 8.37 7.28
N PRO A 482 0.56 7.24 7.51
CA PRO A 482 -0.43 7.15 8.58
C PRO A 482 0.16 7.38 9.97
N GLN A 483 1.38 6.88 10.25
CA GLN A 483 2.04 7.06 11.53
C GLN A 483 2.35 8.54 11.80
N VAL A 484 2.92 9.24 10.82
CA VAL A 484 3.25 10.67 10.95
C VAL A 484 1.97 11.51 11.08
N PHE A 485 0.91 11.19 10.33
CA PHE A 485 -0.37 11.86 10.49
C PHE A 485 -0.96 11.64 11.89
N GLY A 486 -0.95 10.40 12.39
CA GLY A 486 -1.43 10.09 13.74
C GLY A 486 -0.69 10.89 14.83
N GLU A 487 0.62 11.02 14.72
CA GLU A 487 1.44 11.83 15.64
C GLU A 487 1.13 13.32 15.53
N GLN A 488 1.00 13.85 14.30
CA GLN A 488 0.73 15.27 14.08
C GLN A 488 -0.71 15.66 14.42
N ILE A 489 -1.69 14.79 14.22
CA ILE A 489 -3.06 14.98 14.70
C ILE A 489 -3.08 15.05 16.23
N LYS A 490 -2.35 14.16 16.92
CA LYS A 490 -2.21 14.20 18.38
C LYS A 490 -1.56 15.51 18.86
N ALA A 491 -0.64 16.06 18.09
CA ALA A 491 0.04 17.33 18.37
C ALA A 491 -0.76 18.57 17.93
N ALA A 492 -1.95 18.40 17.34
CA ALA A 492 -2.78 19.44 16.74
C ALA A 492 -2.10 20.25 15.61
N THR A 493 -1.18 19.62 14.88
CA THR A 493 -0.39 20.23 13.80
C THR A 493 -0.33 19.34 12.56
N PRO A 494 -1.47 18.92 11.97
CA PRO A 494 -1.48 17.95 10.87
C PRO A 494 -0.71 18.39 9.63
N GLU A 495 -0.58 19.71 9.39
CA GLU A 495 0.18 20.29 8.27
C GLU A 495 1.66 19.95 8.31
N PHE A 496 2.25 19.74 9.50
CA PHE A 496 3.67 19.39 9.62
C PHE A 496 4.00 18.02 9.01
N ALA A 497 3.04 17.10 8.97
CA ALA A 497 3.19 15.84 8.24
C ALA A 497 3.52 16.11 6.77
N ILE A 498 2.72 16.95 6.13
CA ILE A 498 2.87 17.28 4.69
C ILE A 498 4.15 18.10 4.44
N TYR A 499 4.50 19.03 5.33
CA TYR A 499 5.77 19.77 5.20
C TYR A 499 6.97 18.83 5.26
N GLY A 500 6.94 17.82 6.14
CA GLY A 500 7.99 16.80 6.21
C GLY A 500 8.09 15.99 4.91
N PHE A 501 6.97 15.62 4.30
CA PHE A 501 6.97 14.91 3.02
C PHE A 501 7.44 15.81 1.88
N ALA A 502 7.07 17.09 1.83
CA ALA A 502 7.58 18.05 0.85
C ALA A 502 9.10 18.23 0.95
N ALA A 503 9.65 18.26 2.16
CA ALA A 503 11.10 18.30 2.39
C ALA A 503 11.78 17.01 1.86
N PHE A 504 11.18 15.85 2.07
CA PHE A 504 11.66 14.59 1.49
C PHE A 504 11.61 14.60 -0.04
N TYR A 505 10.56 15.17 -0.66
CA TYR A 505 10.49 15.33 -2.11
C TYR A 505 11.60 16.23 -2.65
N LEU A 506 11.96 17.26 -1.92
CA LEU A 506 13.10 18.12 -2.29
C LEU A 506 14.42 17.34 -2.29
N ILE A 507 14.64 16.46 -1.31
CA ILE A 507 15.81 15.57 -1.29
C ILE A 507 15.80 14.65 -2.51
N CYS A 508 14.63 14.08 -2.86
CA CYS A 508 14.47 13.24 -4.06
C CYS A 508 14.72 14.02 -5.36
N LEU A 509 14.27 15.28 -5.42
CA LEU A 509 14.50 16.18 -6.56
C LEU A 509 16.00 16.37 -6.81
N VAL A 510 16.75 16.69 -5.75
CA VAL A 510 18.21 16.87 -5.80
C VAL A 510 18.89 15.56 -6.16
N THR A 511 18.48 14.45 -5.57
CA THR A 511 19.04 13.12 -5.82
C THR A 511 18.85 12.70 -7.29
N ASN A 512 17.64 12.86 -7.83
CA ASN A 512 17.34 12.53 -9.23
C ASN A 512 18.17 13.39 -10.19
N TRP A 513 18.24 14.71 -9.93
CA TRP A 513 19.06 15.60 -10.72
C TRP A 513 20.54 15.22 -10.69
N TRP A 514 21.09 14.94 -9.49
CA TRP A 514 22.51 14.64 -9.31
C TRP A 514 22.94 13.39 -10.07
N TYR A 515 22.17 12.31 -9.98
CA TYR A 515 22.55 11.02 -10.54
C TYR A 515 22.19 10.86 -12.03
N TYR A 516 21.13 11.53 -12.52
CA TYR A 516 20.57 11.24 -13.84
C TYR A 516 20.42 12.44 -14.78
N LEU A 517 20.53 13.67 -14.32
CA LEU A 517 20.36 14.88 -15.14
C LEU A 517 21.53 15.86 -15.06
N GLY A 518 22.25 15.87 -13.95
CA GLY A 518 23.37 16.77 -13.68
C GLY A 518 24.62 16.49 -14.53
N PRO A 519 25.65 17.36 -14.46
CA PRO A 519 26.84 17.22 -15.30
C PRO A 519 27.70 15.98 -15.00
N LYS A 520 27.55 15.37 -13.81
CA LYS A 520 28.27 14.15 -13.39
C LYS A 520 27.42 12.88 -13.47
N ARG A 521 26.31 12.90 -14.24
CA ARG A 521 25.42 11.76 -14.39
C ARG A 521 26.13 10.55 -14.98
N GLU A 522 25.79 9.35 -14.51
CA GLU A 522 26.29 8.09 -15.05
C GLU A 522 25.41 7.55 -16.18
N PHE A 523 24.13 7.84 -16.11
CA PHE A 523 23.13 7.54 -17.14
C PHE A 523 22.50 8.83 -17.59
N ASP A 524 22.39 9.02 -18.89
CA ASP A 524 21.82 10.23 -19.47
C ASP A 524 20.32 10.08 -19.59
N ASN A 525 19.58 10.63 -18.62
CA ASN A 525 18.13 10.68 -18.60
C ASN A 525 17.48 9.30 -18.90
N PRO A 526 17.81 8.29 -18.12
CA PRO A 526 17.34 6.92 -18.35
C PRO A 526 15.81 6.80 -18.26
#